data_22076a06daebe246eedfe5421d0184dc
#
_entry.id   22076a06daebe246eedfe5421d0184dc
#
_cell.length_a   1.000
_cell.length_b   1.000
_cell.length_c   1.000
_cell.angle_alpha   90.00
_cell.angle_beta   90.00
_cell.angle_gamma   90.00
#
_symmetry.space_group_name_H-M   'P 1'
#
loop_
_entity.id
_entity.type
_entity.pdbx_description
1 polymer ?
#
loop_
_entity_poly.entity_id
_entity_poly.type
_entity_poly.pdbx_seq_one_letter_code
_entity_poly.pdbx_strand_id
1 'polypeptide(L)'
;MASLKDLRNRIASVKATQKITKAMQMVAAAKLRRAQEAAEAARPYSQRMSAVLANIAQAVGSGSDVPALMTGTEKDDTHLLIVCTAERGLCGGFNSQIARFARDHIRRLQANGKTVKIICVGKKGFDILRREFAALIIERVDLREAKQLGFVHADAIAKKVISLFNEGAFDVCTLFYSEFKSVISQVPTAQQIIPAAPAAAGSDAQTTGGAIYEYEPEPGEILSDLIPRNISVQIFRALLENAAGEMGAKMSAMDNATRNAGDMINRLTITYNRQRQAQITKELIEIISGAEAL
;
A
#
# COMPACT_ATOMS: atom_id res chain seq x y z
N MET A 1 40.76 6.58 17.52
CA MET A 1 39.80 7.73 17.43
C MET A 1 39.67 8.13 15.95
N ALA A 2 38.51 8.55 15.48
CA ALA A 2 38.33 9.01 14.11
C ALA A 2 39.17 10.27 13.89
N SER A 3 39.86 10.41 12.75
CA SER A 3 40.66 11.60 12.45
C SER A 3 39.76 12.81 12.17
N LEU A 4 40.29 14.03 12.33
CA LEU A 4 39.56 15.28 12.00
C LEU A 4 39.10 15.26 10.52
N LYS A 5 39.89 14.67 9.62
CA LYS A 5 39.52 14.51 8.21
C LYS A 5 38.32 13.58 8.06
N ASP A 6 38.27 12.47 8.79
CA ASP A 6 37.14 11.52 8.75
C ASP A 6 35.84 12.16 9.24
N LEU A 7 35.91 12.93 10.35
CA LEU A 7 34.76 13.66 10.86
C LEU A 7 34.25 14.71 9.87
N ARG A 8 35.15 15.45 9.22
CA ARG A 8 34.75 16.41 8.15
C ARG A 8 34.07 15.70 6.98
N ASN A 9 34.61 14.59 6.52
CA ASN A 9 34.03 13.78 5.45
C ASN A 9 32.65 13.24 5.84
N ARG A 10 32.48 12.76 7.09
CA ARG A 10 31.18 12.30 7.59
C ARG A 10 30.17 13.43 7.66
N ILE A 11 30.54 14.61 8.14
CA ILE A 11 29.66 15.79 8.15
C ILE A 11 29.21 16.13 6.72
N ALA A 12 30.13 16.14 5.76
CA ALA A 12 29.81 16.43 4.36
C ALA A 12 28.84 15.39 3.77
N SER A 13 29.07 14.10 4.03
CA SER A 13 28.19 13.00 3.60
C SER A 13 26.79 13.11 4.18
N VAL A 14 26.66 13.36 5.49
CA VAL A 14 25.34 13.50 6.14
C VAL A 14 24.62 14.76 5.64
N LYS A 15 25.32 15.87 5.39
CA LYS A 15 24.74 17.06 4.75
C LYS A 15 24.19 16.77 3.35
N ALA A 16 24.90 15.97 2.56
CA ALA A 16 24.41 15.53 1.25
C ALA A 16 23.14 14.65 1.39
N THR A 17 23.15 13.70 2.30
CA THR A 17 21.98 12.87 2.61
C THR A 17 20.78 13.71 3.04
N GLN A 18 20.97 14.71 3.90
CA GLN A 18 19.92 15.63 4.35
C GLN A 18 19.28 16.38 3.17
N LYS A 19 20.09 16.86 2.21
CA LYS A 19 19.58 17.53 1.00
C LYS A 19 18.76 16.54 0.14
N ILE A 20 19.22 15.31 -0.02
CA ILE A 20 18.53 14.28 -0.79
C ILE A 20 17.18 13.93 -0.14
N THR A 21 17.16 13.68 1.17
CA THR A 21 15.90 13.33 1.88
C THR A 21 14.91 14.48 1.85
N LYS A 22 15.37 15.73 1.95
CA LYS A 22 14.51 16.91 1.81
C LYS A 22 13.91 17.03 0.41
N ALA A 23 14.71 16.82 -0.63
CA ALA A 23 14.21 16.79 -2.01
C ALA A 23 13.18 15.66 -2.23
N MET A 24 13.46 14.45 -1.70
CA MET A 24 12.54 13.33 -1.77
C MET A 24 11.23 13.59 -1.03
N GLN A 25 11.26 14.28 0.10
CA GLN A 25 10.06 14.72 0.83
C GLN A 25 9.19 15.62 -0.05
N MET A 26 9.79 16.63 -0.73
CA MET A 26 9.04 17.53 -1.61
C MET A 26 8.42 16.80 -2.81
N VAL A 27 9.18 15.88 -3.43
CA VAL A 27 8.66 15.06 -4.53
C VAL A 27 7.50 14.16 -4.06
N ALA A 28 7.63 13.57 -2.87
CA ALA A 28 6.57 12.74 -2.30
C ALA A 28 5.30 13.57 -2.01
N ALA A 29 5.44 14.79 -1.49
CA ALA A 29 4.31 15.70 -1.25
C ALA A 29 3.58 16.07 -2.55
N ALA A 30 4.31 16.39 -3.63
CA ALA A 30 3.70 16.70 -4.92
C ALA A 30 2.97 15.49 -5.54
N LYS A 31 3.53 14.28 -5.39
CA LYS A 31 2.88 13.04 -5.84
C LYS A 31 1.68 12.67 -4.99
N LEU A 32 1.75 12.90 -3.68
CA LEU A 32 0.65 12.66 -2.76
C LEU A 32 -0.59 13.47 -3.17
N ARG A 33 -0.41 14.76 -3.44
CA ARG A 33 -1.53 15.62 -3.87
C ARG A 33 -2.25 15.05 -5.09
N ARG A 34 -1.50 14.64 -6.12
CA ARG A 34 -2.09 14.02 -7.33
C ARG A 34 -2.77 12.69 -7.04
N ALA A 35 -2.19 11.87 -6.14
CA ALA A 35 -2.78 10.59 -5.77
C ALA A 35 -4.08 10.77 -4.96
N GLN A 36 -4.14 11.78 -4.09
CA GLN A 36 -5.35 12.15 -3.36
C GLN A 36 -6.45 12.63 -4.32
N GLU A 37 -6.14 13.56 -5.21
CA GLU A 37 -7.08 14.06 -6.23
C GLU A 37 -7.67 12.88 -7.06
N ALA A 38 -6.83 11.93 -7.46
CA ALA A 38 -7.28 10.75 -8.20
C ALA A 38 -8.16 9.81 -7.36
N ALA A 39 -7.81 9.58 -6.09
CA ALA A 39 -8.59 8.74 -5.18
C ALA A 39 -9.95 9.37 -4.84
N GLU A 40 -9.98 10.68 -4.59
CA GLU A 40 -11.21 11.44 -4.32
C GLU A 40 -12.14 11.45 -5.55
N ALA A 41 -11.58 11.63 -6.74
CA ALA A 41 -12.35 11.59 -7.99
C ALA A 41 -12.99 10.21 -8.27
N ALA A 42 -12.35 9.12 -7.81
CA ALA A 42 -12.85 7.76 -8.00
C ALA A 42 -13.95 7.35 -6.98
N ARG A 43 -13.99 7.98 -5.81
CA ARG A 43 -14.93 7.63 -4.71
C ARG A 43 -16.41 7.71 -5.11
N PRO A 44 -16.90 8.80 -5.73
CA PRO A 44 -18.32 8.91 -6.07
C PRO A 44 -18.80 7.78 -6.98
N TYR A 45 -17.96 7.37 -7.94
CA TYR A 45 -18.31 6.28 -8.86
C TYR A 45 -18.40 4.94 -8.12
N SER A 46 -17.42 4.62 -7.26
CA SER A 46 -17.43 3.37 -6.50
C SER A 46 -18.59 3.29 -5.51
N GLN A 47 -18.94 4.41 -4.87
CA GLN A 47 -20.09 4.48 -3.96
C GLN A 47 -21.41 4.27 -4.69
N ARG A 48 -21.62 4.95 -5.82
CA ARG A 48 -22.82 4.76 -6.64
C ARG A 48 -22.94 3.37 -7.22
N MET A 49 -21.82 2.78 -7.68
CA MET A 49 -21.78 1.41 -8.17
C MET A 49 -22.21 0.43 -7.07
N SER A 50 -21.69 0.58 -5.84
CA SER A 50 -22.06 -0.27 -4.71
C SER A 50 -23.55 -0.12 -4.34
N ALA A 51 -24.10 1.10 -4.38
CA ALA A 51 -25.52 1.35 -4.11
C ALA A 51 -26.43 0.73 -5.18
N VAL A 52 -26.08 0.89 -6.47
CA VAL A 52 -26.82 0.28 -7.59
C VAL A 52 -26.82 -1.24 -7.48
N LEU A 53 -25.65 -1.85 -7.22
CA LEU A 53 -25.55 -3.30 -7.05
C LEU A 53 -26.35 -3.80 -5.87
N ALA A 54 -26.37 -3.08 -4.75
CA ALA A 54 -27.17 -3.45 -3.58
C ALA A 54 -28.68 -3.41 -3.90
N ASN A 55 -29.14 -2.39 -4.64
CA ASN A 55 -30.54 -2.28 -5.05
C ASN A 55 -30.97 -3.39 -6.01
N ILE A 56 -30.14 -3.68 -7.03
CA ILE A 56 -30.44 -4.77 -7.99
C ILE A 56 -30.42 -6.13 -7.28
N ALA A 57 -29.44 -6.36 -6.39
CA ALA A 57 -29.35 -7.59 -5.61
C ALA A 57 -30.60 -7.81 -4.73
N GLN A 58 -31.16 -6.75 -4.16
CA GLN A 58 -32.42 -6.83 -3.41
C GLN A 58 -33.62 -7.15 -4.33
N ALA A 59 -33.63 -6.64 -5.55
CA ALA A 59 -34.71 -6.90 -6.51
C ALA A 59 -34.69 -8.36 -7.03
N VAL A 60 -33.51 -8.94 -7.22
CA VAL A 60 -33.34 -10.35 -7.69
C VAL A 60 -33.67 -11.36 -6.56
N GLY A 61 -33.48 -10.98 -5.31
CA GLY A 61 -33.69 -11.88 -4.18
C GLY A 61 -32.71 -13.07 -4.19
N SER A 62 -33.15 -14.22 -3.64
CA SER A 62 -32.38 -15.47 -3.58
C SER A 62 -32.65 -16.42 -4.77
N GLY A 63 -33.01 -15.87 -5.94
CA GLY A 63 -33.36 -16.65 -7.12
C GLY A 63 -32.16 -17.31 -7.82
N SER A 64 -32.43 -18.23 -8.76
CA SER A 64 -31.42 -18.98 -9.54
C SER A 64 -30.57 -18.12 -10.49
N ASP A 65 -30.93 -16.86 -10.71
CA ASP A 65 -30.32 -15.96 -11.69
C ASP A 65 -29.23 -15.03 -11.14
N VAL A 66 -28.77 -15.30 -9.89
CA VAL A 66 -27.68 -14.52 -9.28
C VAL A 66 -26.33 -15.05 -9.76
N PRO A 67 -25.43 -14.20 -10.32
CA PRO A 67 -24.13 -14.65 -10.78
C PRO A 67 -23.27 -15.27 -9.67
N ALA A 68 -22.54 -16.34 -10.00
CA ALA A 68 -21.66 -17.06 -9.06
C ALA A 68 -20.59 -16.15 -8.39
N LEU A 69 -20.15 -15.08 -9.05
CA LEU A 69 -19.26 -14.08 -8.47
C LEU A 69 -19.86 -13.35 -7.25
N MET A 70 -21.18 -13.36 -7.12
CA MET A 70 -21.90 -12.73 -6.01
C MET A 70 -22.29 -13.74 -4.93
N THR A 71 -22.74 -14.92 -5.31
CA THR A 71 -23.15 -15.99 -4.37
C THR A 71 -21.97 -16.80 -3.83
N GLY A 72 -20.87 -16.83 -4.59
CA GLY A 72 -19.73 -17.71 -4.32
C GLY A 72 -19.96 -19.14 -4.84
N THR A 73 -19.07 -20.03 -4.44
CA THR A 73 -19.08 -21.47 -4.78
C THR A 73 -19.76 -22.33 -3.71
N GLU A 74 -20.35 -21.73 -2.68
CA GLU A 74 -20.83 -22.38 -1.45
C GLU A 74 -19.73 -23.11 -0.65
N LYS A 75 -18.49 -23.02 -1.13
CA LYS A 75 -17.29 -23.57 -0.49
C LYS A 75 -16.45 -22.45 0.08
N ASP A 76 -15.65 -22.78 1.06
CA ASP A 76 -14.72 -21.86 1.72
C ASP A 76 -13.34 -22.51 1.91
N ASP A 77 -12.95 -23.41 0.99
CA ASP A 77 -11.75 -24.23 1.16
C ASP A 77 -10.49 -23.55 0.63
N THR A 78 -10.61 -22.81 -0.46
CA THR A 78 -9.46 -22.15 -1.10
C THR A 78 -9.63 -20.65 -1.16
N HIS A 79 -8.66 -19.92 -0.58
CA HIS A 79 -8.64 -18.46 -0.52
C HIS A 79 -7.58 -17.87 -1.45
N LEU A 80 -7.98 -16.93 -2.30
CA LEU A 80 -7.07 -16.09 -3.06
C LEU A 80 -6.86 -14.76 -2.33
N LEU A 81 -5.61 -14.42 -2.07
CA LEU A 81 -5.24 -13.16 -1.43
C LEU A 81 -4.51 -12.27 -2.43
N ILE A 82 -5.04 -11.08 -2.68
CA ILE A 82 -4.38 -10.05 -3.50
C ILE A 82 -3.73 -9.07 -2.56
N VAL A 83 -2.40 -9.02 -2.55
CA VAL A 83 -1.63 -8.17 -1.61
C VAL A 83 -1.01 -7.01 -2.36
N CYS A 84 -1.59 -5.82 -2.20
CA CYS A 84 -1.15 -4.58 -2.84
C CYS A 84 -0.12 -3.86 -1.96
N THR A 85 1.09 -3.67 -2.50
CA THR A 85 2.20 -2.95 -1.86
C THR A 85 2.89 -2.03 -2.85
N ALA A 86 3.88 -1.26 -2.38
CA ALA A 86 4.66 -0.39 -3.25
C ALA A 86 5.71 -1.18 -4.07
N GLU A 87 6.06 -0.62 -5.22
CA GLU A 87 7.17 -1.10 -6.04
C GLU A 87 8.53 -0.72 -5.44
N ARG A 88 8.60 0.42 -4.76
CA ARG A 88 9.83 0.98 -4.19
C ARG A 88 9.72 1.09 -2.67
N GLY A 89 10.87 1.16 -2.01
CA GLY A 89 10.96 1.38 -0.56
C GLY A 89 11.02 2.86 -0.18
N LEU A 90 11.62 3.12 0.98
CA LEU A 90 11.77 4.44 1.59
C LEU A 90 10.44 5.10 2.00
N CYS A 91 9.45 4.27 2.34
CA CYS A 91 8.14 4.66 2.85
C CYS A 91 7.90 4.15 4.29
N GLY A 92 8.96 4.12 5.11
CA GLY A 92 8.87 3.66 6.49
C GLY A 92 8.34 2.23 6.61
N GLY A 93 7.40 2.02 7.51
CA GLY A 93 6.77 0.73 7.78
C GLY A 93 5.63 0.33 6.83
N PHE A 94 5.30 1.14 5.84
CA PHE A 94 4.13 0.96 4.97
C PHE A 94 4.00 -0.45 4.39
N ASN A 95 5.01 -0.90 3.65
CA ASN A 95 4.99 -2.23 3.02
C ASN A 95 5.01 -3.38 4.04
N SER A 96 5.78 -3.22 5.10
CA SER A 96 5.90 -4.25 6.14
C SER A 96 4.62 -4.41 6.96
N GLN A 97 3.85 -3.35 7.17
CA GLN A 97 2.57 -3.41 7.87
C GLN A 97 1.52 -4.17 7.04
N ILE A 98 1.39 -3.87 5.73
CA ILE A 98 0.49 -4.59 4.83
C ILE A 98 0.88 -6.07 4.75
N ALA A 99 2.17 -6.35 4.53
CA ALA A 99 2.66 -7.72 4.42
C ALA A 99 2.50 -8.51 5.73
N ARG A 100 2.68 -7.87 6.90
CA ARG A 100 2.44 -8.48 8.21
C ARG A 100 0.96 -8.83 8.38
N PHE A 101 0.07 -7.89 8.05
CA PHE A 101 -1.36 -8.10 8.14
C PHE A 101 -1.84 -9.24 7.23
N ALA A 102 -1.35 -9.29 5.99
CA ALA A 102 -1.61 -10.41 5.08
C ALA A 102 -1.04 -11.74 5.62
N ARG A 103 0.19 -11.75 6.15
CA ARG A 103 0.82 -12.93 6.75
C ARG A 103 0.02 -13.49 7.91
N ASP A 104 -0.46 -12.63 8.80
CA ASP A 104 -1.23 -13.05 9.97
C ASP A 104 -2.58 -13.64 9.53
N HIS A 105 -3.16 -13.14 8.44
CA HIS A 105 -4.36 -13.69 7.82
C HIS A 105 -4.09 -15.06 7.16
N ILE A 106 -2.99 -15.20 6.41
CA ILE A 106 -2.56 -16.48 5.80
C ILE A 106 -2.42 -17.56 6.87
N ARG A 107 -1.70 -17.26 7.95
CA ARG A 107 -1.49 -18.21 9.05
C ARG A 107 -2.79 -18.63 9.72
N ARG A 108 -3.74 -17.71 9.88
CA ARG A 108 -5.08 -18.03 10.41
C ARG A 108 -5.86 -18.95 9.50
N LEU A 109 -5.84 -18.69 8.19
CA LEU A 109 -6.50 -19.57 7.20
C LEU A 109 -5.88 -20.97 7.19
N GLN A 110 -4.54 -21.06 7.19
CA GLN A 110 -3.85 -22.35 7.24
C GLN A 110 -4.11 -23.11 8.54
N ALA A 111 -4.17 -22.41 9.68
CA ALA A 111 -4.53 -23.03 10.96
C ALA A 111 -5.96 -23.60 10.96
N ASN A 112 -6.86 -23.03 10.16
CA ASN A 112 -8.23 -23.53 9.94
C ASN A 112 -8.29 -24.58 8.81
N GLY A 113 -7.17 -25.11 8.32
CA GLY A 113 -7.12 -26.12 7.28
C GLY A 113 -7.42 -25.60 5.86
N LYS A 114 -7.46 -24.29 5.64
CA LYS A 114 -7.77 -23.68 4.34
C LYS A 114 -6.54 -23.63 3.43
N THR A 115 -6.75 -23.81 2.14
CA THR A 115 -5.72 -23.60 1.11
C THR A 115 -5.62 -22.12 0.76
N VAL A 116 -4.40 -21.62 0.60
CA VAL A 116 -4.15 -20.20 0.30
C VAL A 116 -3.36 -20.07 -0.99
N LYS A 117 -3.80 -19.16 -1.87
CA LYS A 117 -3.08 -18.69 -3.06
C LYS A 117 -2.86 -17.19 -2.95
N ILE A 118 -1.74 -16.69 -3.47
CA ILE A 118 -1.36 -15.27 -3.30
C ILE A 118 -1.02 -14.67 -4.66
N ILE A 119 -1.62 -13.52 -4.96
CA ILE A 119 -1.18 -12.61 -6.02
C ILE A 119 -0.54 -11.39 -5.35
N CYS A 120 0.74 -11.16 -5.63
CA CYS A 120 1.43 -9.97 -5.12
C CYS A 120 1.38 -8.85 -6.15
N VAL A 121 0.73 -7.74 -5.82
CA VAL A 121 0.77 -6.51 -6.59
C VAL A 121 1.81 -5.59 -5.98
N GLY A 122 2.89 -5.33 -6.72
CA GLY A 122 4.05 -4.59 -6.23
C GLY A 122 5.18 -5.47 -5.69
N LYS A 123 6.40 -5.03 -5.97
CA LYS A 123 7.62 -5.80 -5.66
C LYS A 123 7.84 -6.01 -4.16
N LYS A 124 7.52 -5.01 -3.32
CA LYS A 124 7.91 -5.03 -1.90
C LYS A 124 7.14 -6.07 -1.08
N GLY A 125 5.86 -6.27 -1.38
CA GLY A 125 5.07 -7.36 -0.79
C GLY A 125 5.61 -8.72 -1.19
N PHE A 126 5.89 -8.90 -2.46
CA PHE A 126 6.51 -10.13 -2.97
C PHE A 126 7.84 -10.43 -2.27
N ASP A 127 8.75 -9.45 -2.15
CA ASP A 127 10.06 -9.64 -1.51
C ASP A 127 9.95 -10.05 -0.03
N ILE A 128 8.89 -9.63 0.65
CA ILE A 128 8.63 -9.99 2.07
C ILE A 128 7.97 -11.37 2.17
N LEU A 129 6.87 -11.58 1.42
CA LEU A 129 6.04 -12.78 1.55
C LEU A 129 6.73 -14.03 0.99
N ARG A 130 7.54 -13.91 -0.06
CA ARG A 130 8.24 -15.07 -0.66
C ARG A 130 9.17 -15.80 0.30
N ARG A 131 9.58 -15.16 1.40
CA ARG A 131 10.49 -15.78 2.37
C ARG A 131 9.84 -16.96 3.11
N GLU A 132 8.53 -16.86 3.37
CA GLU A 132 7.77 -17.90 4.08
C GLU A 132 6.78 -18.62 3.15
N PHE A 133 6.25 -17.94 2.14
CA PHE A 133 5.11 -18.38 1.36
C PHE A 133 5.40 -18.47 -0.15
N ALA A 134 6.64 -18.73 -0.54
CA ALA A 134 7.02 -18.79 -1.96
C ALA A 134 6.14 -19.74 -2.78
N ALA A 135 5.80 -20.91 -2.23
CA ALA A 135 4.97 -21.92 -2.89
C ALA A 135 3.49 -21.52 -3.04
N LEU A 136 3.02 -20.54 -2.26
CA LEU A 136 1.64 -20.05 -2.30
C LEU A 136 1.48 -18.88 -3.29
N ILE A 137 2.58 -18.23 -3.69
CA ILE A 137 2.53 -17.11 -4.62
C ILE A 137 2.42 -17.63 -6.04
N ILE A 138 1.23 -17.43 -6.63
CA ILE A 138 0.95 -17.86 -8.00
C ILE A 138 1.35 -16.82 -9.04
N GLU A 139 1.35 -15.52 -8.65
CA GLU A 139 1.70 -14.46 -9.59
C GLU A 139 2.25 -13.20 -8.88
N ARG A 140 3.08 -12.46 -9.60
CA ARG A 140 3.51 -11.11 -9.23
C ARG A 140 3.16 -10.14 -10.34
N VAL A 141 2.30 -9.18 -10.04
CA VAL A 141 1.97 -8.06 -10.93
C VAL A 141 2.95 -6.92 -10.69
N ASP A 142 3.62 -6.48 -11.75
CA ASP A 142 4.62 -5.40 -11.73
C ASP A 142 4.02 -4.13 -12.31
N LEU A 143 3.98 -3.06 -11.52
CA LEU A 143 3.43 -1.76 -11.90
C LEU A 143 4.51 -0.68 -12.09
N ARG A 144 5.79 -1.04 -12.16
CA ARG A 144 6.91 -0.07 -12.25
C ARG A 144 6.90 0.76 -13.53
N GLU A 145 6.41 0.21 -14.62
CA GLU A 145 6.33 0.89 -15.92
C GLU A 145 5.13 1.85 -16.01
N ALA A 146 4.14 1.68 -15.14
CA ALA A 146 2.99 2.56 -15.08
C ALA A 146 3.40 3.94 -14.55
N LYS A 147 3.53 4.92 -15.44
CA LYS A 147 3.80 6.32 -15.05
C LYS A 147 2.69 6.89 -14.18
N GLN A 148 1.46 6.48 -14.44
CA GLN A 148 0.27 6.81 -13.69
C GLN A 148 -0.63 5.58 -13.61
N LEU A 149 -1.18 5.30 -12.43
CA LEU A 149 -2.15 4.23 -12.24
C LEU A 149 -3.45 4.61 -12.96
N GLY A 150 -3.86 3.77 -13.90
CA GLY A 150 -5.11 3.90 -14.63
C GLY A 150 -6.00 2.68 -14.39
N PHE A 151 -7.28 2.80 -14.74
CA PHE A 151 -8.27 1.71 -14.63
C PHE A 151 -7.81 0.43 -15.36
N VAL A 152 -7.11 0.57 -16.49
CA VAL A 152 -6.58 -0.56 -17.27
C VAL A 152 -5.71 -1.52 -16.45
N HIS A 153 -4.93 -1.01 -15.50
CA HIS A 153 -4.09 -1.85 -14.65
C HIS A 153 -4.92 -2.67 -13.65
N ALA A 154 -5.96 -2.06 -13.09
CA ALA A 154 -6.89 -2.76 -12.19
C ALA A 154 -7.75 -3.77 -12.95
N ASP A 155 -8.21 -3.43 -14.14
CA ASP A 155 -9.00 -4.29 -15.00
C ASP A 155 -8.22 -5.54 -15.45
N ALA A 156 -6.93 -5.40 -15.74
CA ALA A 156 -6.06 -6.54 -16.05
C ALA A 156 -5.95 -7.51 -14.86
N ILE A 157 -5.82 -6.98 -13.63
CA ILE A 157 -5.80 -7.81 -12.42
C ILE A 157 -7.17 -8.47 -12.21
N ALA A 158 -8.26 -7.70 -12.35
CA ALA A 158 -9.61 -8.22 -12.17
C ALA A 158 -9.95 -9.34 -13.17
N LYS A 159 -9.63 -9.17 -14.45
CA LYS A 159 -9.81 -10.21 -15.48
C LYS A 159 -9.08 -11.49 -15.13
N LYS A 160 -7.86 -11.39 -14.62
CA LYS A 160 -7.09 -12.55 -14.16
C LYS A 160 -7.78 -13.25 -12.98
N VAL A 161 -8.24 -12.48 -11.99
CA VAL A 161 -8.93 -13.01 -10.81
C VAL A 161 -10.23 -13.70 -11.23
N ILE A 162 -11.02 -13.09 -12.13
CA ILE A 162 -12.27 -13.66 -12.63
C ILE A 162 -12.00 -14.94 -13.44
N SER A 163 -10.95 -14.99 -14.28
CA SER A 163 -10.56 -16.21 -14.98
C SER A 163 -10.26 -17.35 -14.00
N LEU A 164 -9.45 -17.08 -12.97
CA LEU A 164 -9.13 -18.07 -11.95
C LEU A 164 -10.36 -18.54 -11.15
N PHE A 165 -11.33 -17.66 -10.93
CA PHE A 165 -12.59 -18.02 -10.28
C PHE A 165 -13.44 -18.95 -11.18
N ASN A 166 -13.57 -18.60 -12.45
CA ASN A 166 -14.30 -19.40 -13.42
C ASN A 166 -13.68 -20.79 -13.66
N GLU A 167 -12.35 -20.91 -13.48
CA GLU A 167 -11.61 -22.18 -13.51
C GLU A 167 -11.76 -22.98 -12.20
N GLY A 168 -12.47 -22.47 -11.19
CA GLY A 168 -12.62 -23.11 -9.89
C GLY A 168 -11.33 -23.14 -9.07
N ALA A 169 -10.41 -22.21 -9.33
CA ALA A 169 -9.11 -22.20 -8.68
C ALA A 169 -9.16 -21.71 -7.23
N PHE A 170 -10.21 -21.02 -6.82
CA PHE A 170 -10.44 -20.54 -5.45
C PHE A 170 -11.93 -20.26 -5.21
N ASP A 171 -12.32 -20.18 -3.94
CA ASP A 171 -13.69 -19.90 -3.49
C ASP A 171 -13.88 -18.45 -3.02
N VAL A 172 -12.92 -17.94 -2.27
CA VAL A 172 -12.97 -16.60 -1.66
C VAL A 172 -11.78 -15.78 -2.09
N CYS A 173 -12.02 -14.52 -2.47
CA CYS A 173 -10.95 -13.57 -2.80
C CYS A 173 -10.95 -12.38 -1.85
N THR A 174 -9.80 -12.12 -1.20
CA THR A 174 -9.59 -11.00 -0.28
C THR A 174 -8.47 -10.10 -0.78
N LEU A 175 -8.76 -8.80 -0.85
CA LEU A 175 -7.85 -7.75 -1.27
C LEU A 175 -7.22 -7.08 -0.04
N PHE A 176 -5.89 -7.07 0.03
CA PHE A 176 -5.10 -6.41 1.06
C PHE A 176 -4.44 -5.16 0.51
N TYR A 177 -4.72 -4.03 1.12
CA TYR A 177 -4.15 -2.74 0.75
C TYR A 177 -4.04 -1.84 1.98
N SER A 178 -3.58 -0.62 1.81
CA SER A 178 -3.58 0.37 2.89
C SER A 178 -4.56 1.49 2.55
N GLU A 179 -5.62 1.61 3.35
CA GLU A 179 -6.57 2.71 3.25
C GLU A 179 -5.90 4.01 3.69
N PHE A 180 -6.02 5.04 2.87
CA PHE A 180 -5.47 6.35 3.14
C PHE A 180 -6.47 7.19 3.96
N LYS A 181 -6.19 7.35 5.26
CA LYS A 181 -6.97 8.24 6.15
C LYS A 181 -6.37 9.65 6.21
N SER A 182 -5.06 9.74 6.33
CA SER A 182 -4.31 11.00 6.37
C SER A 182 -2.83 10.75 6.07
N VAL A 183 -2.04 11.83 5.95
CA VAL A 183 -0.59 11.77 5.74
C VAL A 183 0.14 10.96 6.83
N ILE A 184 -0.37 11.00 8.05
CA ILE A 184 0.23 10.31 9.21
C ILE A 184 -0.43 8.97 9.53
N SER A 185 -1.59 8.68 8.92
CA SER A 185 -2.37 7.46 9.21
C SER A 185 -2.72 6.73 7.93
N GLN A 186 -2.10 5.58 7.74
CA GLN A 186 -2.40 4.61 6.70
C GLN A 186 -2.78 3.30 7.39
N VAL A 187 -3.98 2.80 7.10
CA VAL A 187 -4.55 1.64 7.81
C VAL A 187 -4.52 0.42 6.90
N PRO A 188 -3.73 -0.63 7.23
CA PRO A 188 -3.81 -1.90 6.51
C PRO A 188 -5.23 -2.47 6.59
N THR A 189 -5.83 -2.72 5.43
CA THR A 189 -7.23 -3.14 5.31
C THR A 189 -7.30 -4.42 4.49
N ALA A 190 -8.18 -5.32 4.92
CA ALA A 190 -8.57 -6.51 4.18
C ALA A 190 -10.02 -6.35 3.73
N GLN A 191 -10.27 -6.46 2.44
CA GLN A 191 -11.59 -6.33 1.85
C GLN A 191 -11.89 -7.59 1.02
N GLN A 192 -12.92 -8.32 1.36
CA GLN A 192 -13.41 -9.42 0.52
C GLN A 192 -14.02 -8.83 -0.75
N ILE A 193 -13.65 -9.37 -1.91
CA ILE A 193 -14.15 -8.93 -3.22
C ILE A 193 -14.90 -10.04 -3.96
N ILE A 194 -14.66 -11.31 -3.62
CA ILE A 194 -15.41 -12.47 -4.10
C ILE A 194 -15.62 -13.40 -2.88
N PRO A 195 -16.83 -13.86 -2.61
CA PRO A 195 -18.10 -13.41 -3.17
C PRO A 195 -18.29 -11.89 -3.01
N ALA A 196 -18.83 -11.26 -4.04
CA ALA A 196 -19.17 -9.83 -4.02
C ALA A 196 -20.47 -9.65 -3.21
N ALA A 197 -20.38 -9.87 -1.89
CA ALA A 197 -21.52 -9.63 -1.00
C ALA A 197 -22.04 -8.21 -1.23
N PRO A 198 -23.37 -8.01 -1.36
CA PRO A 198 -23.94 -6.67 -1.35
C PRO A 198 -23.43 -5.99 -0.09
N ALA A 199 -22.83 -4.79 -0.25
CA ALA A 199 -22.43 -4.01 0.91
C ALA A 199 -23.62 -4.00 1.86
N ALA A 200 -23.43 -4.53 3.08
CA ALA A 200 -24.47 -4.44 4.10
C ALA A 200 -24.89 -2.98 4.11
N ALA A 201 -26.17 -2.73 3.90
CA ALA A 201 -26.72 -1.39 3.79
C ALA A 201 -26.23 -0.60 5.00
N GLY A 202 -25.11 0.13 4.83
CA GLY A 202 -24.64 1.07 5.82
C GLY A 202 -25.81 2.02 6.04
N SER A 203 -25.96 2.52 7.23
CA SER A 203 -27.05 3.40 7.71
C SER A 203 -27.28 4.67 6.87
N ASP A 204 -26.50 4.86 5.79
CA ASP A 204 -26.63 5.91 4.77
C ASP A 204 -27.16 5.41 3.42
N ALA A 205 -27.66 4.17 3.31
CA ALA A 205 -28.56 3.84 2.24
C ALA A 205 -29.78 4.75 2.43
N GLN A 206 -29.70 5.96 1.88
CA GLN A 206 -30.87 6.74 1.59
C GLN A 206 -31.76 5.81 0.77
N THR A 207 -32.70 5.21 1.45
CA THR A 207 -33.88 4.67 0.83
C THR A 207 -34.36 5.75 -0.11
N THR A 208 -34.04 5.59 -1.37
CA THR A 208 -34.60 6.43 -2.45
C THR A 208 -36.10 6.23 -2.32
N GLY A 209 -36.75 7.18 -1.67
CA GLY A 209 -38.09 7.14 -1.12
C GLY A 209 -39.09 6.37 -1.99
N GLY A 210 -39.18 5.03 -1.78
CA GLY A 210 -40.21 4.20 -2.38
C GLY A 210 -40.28 4.14 -3.91
N ALA A 211 -39.26 4.61 -4.64
CA ALA A 211 -39.21 4.52 -6.10
C ALA A 211 -39.08 3.06 -6.52
N ILE A 212 -40.07 2.55 -7.23
CA ILE A 212 -40.03 1.25 -7.89
C ILE A 212 -39.23 1.44 -9.18
N TYR A 213 -38.08 0.77 -9.28
CA TYR A 213 -37.29 0.76 -10.50
C TYR A 213 -37.75 -0.39 -11.41
N GLU A 214 -38.07 -0.07 -12.64
CA GLU A 214 -38.15 -1.05 -13.71
C GLU A 214 -36.76 -1.23 -14.29
N TYR A 215 -36.34 -2.48 -14.44
CA TYR A 215 -35.02 -2.83 -14.97
C TYR A 215 -35.19 -3.37 -16.39
N GLU A 216 -34.41 -2.85 -17.32
CA GLU A 216 -34.32 -3.31 -18.71
C GLU A 216 -32.85 -3.35 -19.12
N PRO A 217 -32.27 -4.50 -19.51
CA PRO A 217 -32.84 -5.85 -19.55
C PRO A 217 -33.08 -6.47 -18.13
N GLU A 218 -33.26 -7.80 -18.06
CA GLU A 218 -33.52 -8.47 -16.79
C GLU A 218 -32.41 -8.22 -15.74
N PRO A 219 -32.76 -8.08 -14.46
CA PRO A 219 -31.81 -7.77 -13.39
C PRO A 219 -30.60 -8.73 -13.31
N GLY A 220 -30.78 -10.01 -13.64
CA GLY A 220 -29.71 -11.01 -13.68
C GLY A 220 -28.65 -10.74 -14.76
N GLU A 221 -29.08 -10.30 -15.95
CA GLU A 221 -28.17 -9.93 -17.03
C GLU A 221 -27.37 -8.67 -16.66
N ILE A 222 -28.05 -7.67 -16.07
CA ILE A 222 -27.39 -6.45 -15.60
C ILE A 222 -26.32 -6.79 -14.55
N LEU A 223 -26.61 -7.69 -13.59
CA LEU A 223 -25.65 -8.14 -12.58
C LEU A 223 -24.44 -8.84 -13.21
N SER A 224 -24.67 -9.67 -14.22
CA SER A 224 -23.61 -10.40 -14.94
C SER A 224 -22.58 -9.47 -15.57
N ASP A 225 -22.99 -8.30 -16.04
CA ASP A 225 -22.09 -7.28 -16.60
C ASP A 225 -21.48 -6.36 -15.52
N LEU A 226 -22.26 -6.00 -14.52
CA LEU A 226 -21.83 -5.04 -13.51
C LEU A 226 -20.89 -5.62 -12.47
N ILE A 227 -21.02 -6.89 -12.06
CA ILE A 227 -20.19 -7.49 -11.01
C ILE A 227 -18.72 -7.58 -11.41
N PRO A 228 -18.33 -8.07 -12.60
CA PRO A 228 -16.95 -8.02 -13.06
C PRO A 228 -16.37 -6.61 -13.08
N ARG A 229 -17.17 -5.63 -13.51
CA ARG A 229 -16.78 -4.22 -13.53
C ARG A 229 -16.61 -3.68 -12.10
N ASN A 230 -17.48 -4.05 -11.18
CA ASN A 230 -17.36 -3.66 -9.77
C ASN A 230 -16.09 -4.21 -9.13
N ILE A 231 -15.71 -5.46 -9.41
CA ILE A 231 -14.44 -6.04 -8.94
C ILE A 231 -13.25 -5.20 -9.45
N SER A 232 -13.26 -4.83 -10.75
CA SER A 232 -12.24 -3.95 -11.33
C SER A 232 -12.19 -2.59 -10.62
N VAL A 233 -13.34 -2.01 -10.29
CA VAL A 233 -13.46 -0.71 -9.59
C VAL A 233 -12.96 -0.80 -8.15
N GLN A 234 -13.27 -1.89 -7.43
CA GLN A 234 -12.78 -2.10 -6.07
C GLN A 234 -11.24 -2.24 -6.04
N ILE A 235 -10.67 -3.01 -6.97
CA ILE A 235 -9.22 -3.14 -7.12
C ILE A 235 -8.61 -1.77 -7.50
N PHE A 236 -9.22 -1.02 -8.42
CA PHE A 236 -8.73 0.30 -8.81
C PHE A 236 -8.71 1.28 -7.64
N ARG A 237 -9.79 1.33 -6.87
CA ARG A 237 -9.86 2.13 -5.63
C ARG A 237 -8.73 1.75 -4.67
N ALA A 238 -8.54 0.47 -4.41
CA ALA A 238 -7.49 -0.01 -3.52
C ALA A 238 -6.08 0.37 -4.00
N LEU A 239 -5.82 0.30 -5.31
CA LEU A 239 -4.55 0.73 -5.90
C LEU A 239 -4.32 2.24 -5.74
N LEU A 240 -5.35 3.07 -5.92
CA LEU A 240 -5.25 4.52 -5.74
C LEU A 240 -5.02 4.89 -4.27
N GLU A 241 -5.77 4.29 -3.35
CA GLU A 241 -5.60 4.50 -1.91
C GLU A 241 -4.21 4.04 -1.44
N ASN A 242 -3.76 2.89 -1.94
CA ASN A 242 -2.42 2.37 -1.66
C ASN A 242 -1.31 3.30 -2.18
N ALA A 243 -1.49 3.90 -3.36
CA ALA A 243 -0.55 4.87 -3.93
C ALA A 243 -0.50 6.16 -3.10
N ALA A 244 -1.64 6.67 -2.66
CA ALA A 244 -1.71 7.82 -1.76
C ALA A 244 -1.04 7.51 -0.41
N GLY A 245 -1.34 6.34 0.16
CA GLY A 245 -0.73 5.84 1.39
C GLY A 245 0.79 5.71 1.29
N GLU A 246 1.31 5.16 0.18
CA GLU A 246 2.75 5.09 -0.07
C GLU A 246 3.40 6.48 -0.08
N MET A 247 2.80 7.46 -0.76
CA MET A 247 3.36 8.80 -0.85
C MET A 247 3.29 9.54 0.49
N GLY A 248 2.21 9.38 1.26
CA GLY A 248 2.08 9.92 2.62
C GLY A 248 3.13 9.35 3.56
N ALA A 249 3.25 8.03 3.62
CA ALA A 249 4.26 7.34 4.41
C ALA A 249 5.70 7.72 3.99
N LYS A 250 5.95 7.86 2.69
CA LYS A 250 7.24 8.29 2.16
C LYS A 250 7.58 9.72 2.57
N MET A 251 6.61 10.64 2.48
CA MET A 251 6.78 12.03 2.90
C MET A 251 7.17 12.11 4.39
N SER A 252 6.44 11.40 5.26
CA SER A 252 6.71 11.34 6.69
C SER A 252 8.08 10.69 7.01
N ALA A 253 8.42 9.58 6.34
CA ALA A 253 9.70 8.91 6.51
C ALA A 253 10.89 9.80 6.09
N MET A 254 10.75 10.56 5.00
CA MET A 254 11.79 11.48 4.52
C MET A 254 11.93 12.72 5.41
N ASP A 255 10.84 13.22 5.97
CA ASP A 255 10.88 14.30 6.96
C ASP A 255 11.63 13.87 8.22
N ASN A 256 11.31 12.69 8.76
CA ASN A 256 12.02 12.12 9.90
C ASN A 256 13.52 11.90 9.60
N ALA A 257 13.83 11.37 8.42
CA ALA A 257 15.23 11.18 7.99
C ALA A 257 15.98 12.53 7.86
N THR A 258 15.34 13.57 7.38
CA THR A 258 15.92 14.91 7.25
C THR A 258 16.20 15.55 8.62
N ARG A 259 15.28 15.39 9.58
CA ARG A 259 15.49 15.85 10.97
C ARG A 259 16.62 15.08 11.65
N ASN A 260 16.60 13.75 11.58
CA ASN A 260 17.64 12.90 12.14
C ASN A 260 19.04 13.23 11.54
N ALA A 261 19.11 13.53 10.25
CA ALA A 261 20.34 13.96 9.61
C ALA A 261 20.83 15.32 10.18
N GLY A 262 19.93 16.26 10.45
CA GLY A 262 20.25 17.53 11.10
C GLY A 262 20.85 17.34 12.49
N ASP A 263 20.23 16.50 13.30
CA ASP A 263 20.73 16.18 14.65
C ASP A 263 22.09 15.49 14.59
N MET A 264 22.30 14.60 13.64
CA MET A 264 23.60 13.94 13.46
C MET A 264 24.69 14.94 13.02
N ILE A 265 24.38 15.89 12.15
CA ILE A 265 25.31 16.97 11.75
C ILE A 265 25.73 17.78 12.98
N ASN A 266 24.78 18.18 13.82
CA ASN A 266 25.05 18.94 15.03
C ASN A 266 25.98 18.17 15.98
N ARG A 267 25.68 16.91 16.27
CA ARG A 267 26.51 16.03 17.11
C ARG A 267 27.92 15.86 16.54
N LEU A 268 28.04 15.59 15.26
CA LEU A 268 29.34 15.44 14.61
C LEU A 268 30.14 16.73 14.61
N THR A 269 29.49 17.88 14.47
CA THR A 269 30.13 19.21 14.48
C THR A 269 30.68 19.52 15.88
N ILE A 270 29.93 19.23 16.94
CA ILE A 270 30.40 19.37 18.33
C ILE A 270 31.64 18.49 18.56
N THR A 271 31.55 17.23 18.15
CA THR A 271 32.66 16.26 18.29
C THR A 271 33.89 16.71 17.51
N TYR A 272 33.72 17.20 16.29
CA TYR A 272 34.78 17.73 15.45
C TYR A 272 35.48 18.96 16.13
N ASN A 273 34.69 19.89 16.62
CA ASN A 273 35.24 21.08 17.27
C ASN A 273 36.01 20.75 18.54
N ARG A 274 35.47 19.80 19.38
CA ARG A 274 36.16 19.33 20.58
C ARG A 274 37.49 18.65 20.24
N GLN A 275 37.49 17.78 19.26
CA GLN A 275 38.69 17.06 18.83
C GLN A 275 39.72 17.99 18.21
N ARG A 276 39.27 19.01 17.40
CA ARG A 276 40.12 20.03 16.85
C ARG A 276 40.80 20.85 17.94
N GLN A 277 40.04 21.29 18.97
CA GLN A 277 40.61 22.04 20.09
C GLN A 277 41.63 21.18 20.86
N ALA A 278 41.33 19.92 21.15
CA ALA A 278 42.26 19.03 21.83
C ALA A 278 43.56 18.83 21.02
N GLN A 279 43.45 18.72 19.71
CA GLN A 279 44.64 18.59 18.85
C GLN A 279 45.47 19.86 18.82
N ILE A 280 44.86 21.06 18.71
CA ILE A 280 45.55 22.35 18.78
C ILE A 280 46.26 22.49 20.13
N THR A 281 45.59 22.16 21.23
CA THR A 281 46.18 22.21 22.56
C THR A 281 47.39 21.28 22.68
N LYS A 282 47.28 20.08 22.14
CA LYS A 282 48.40 19.10 22.14
C LYS A 282 49.58 19.61 21.34
N GLU A 283 49.36 20.15 20.14
CA GLU A 283 50.40 20.74 19.29
C GLU A 283 51.07 21.94 19.96
N LEU A 284 50.30 22.78 20.65
CA LEU A 284 50.84 23.90 21.42
C LEU A 284 51.72 23.45 22.59
N ILE A 285 51.31 22.42 23.35
CA ILE A 285 52.11 21.85 24.46
C ILE A 285 53.40 21.26 23.91
N GLU A 286 53.33 20.51 22.77
CA GLU A 286 54.54 19.95 22.14
C GLU A 286 55.54 21.03 21.69
N ILE A 287 55.05 22.16 21.13
CA ILE A 287 55.90 23.29 20.74
C ILE A 287 56.55 23.95 21.97
N ILE A 288 55.75 24.21 23.05
CA ILE A 288 56.27 24.82 24.25
C ILE A 288 57.30 23.95 24.92
N SER A 289 56.97 22.64 25.09
CA SER A 289 57.90 21.67 25.71
C SER A 289 59.21 21.52 24.88
N GLY A 290 59.10 21.57 23.54
CA GLY A 290 60.26 21.56 22.64
C GLY A 290 61.11 22.81 22.74
N ALA A 291 60.52 23.98 22.99
CA ALA A 291 61.26 25.24 23.21
C ALA A 291 61.93 25.33 24.59
N GLU A 292 61.35 24.71 25.61
CA GLU A 292 61.98 24.65 26.93
C GLU A 292 63.11 23.61 27.04
N ALA A 293 63.20 22.69 26.11
CA ALA A 293 64.23 21.65 26.02
C ALA A 293 65.48 22.08 25.24
N LEU A 294 65.48 23.26 24.59
CA LEU A 294 66.61 23.90 23.92
C LEU A 294 67.25 24.93 24.83
#